data_7b28e1be3ddbe15eb4265439678da43c
#
_entry.id   7b28e1be3ddbe15eb4265439678da43c
#
_cell.length_a   1.000
_cell.length_b   1.000
_cell.length_c   1.000
_cell.angle_alpha   90.00
_cell.angle_beta   90.00
_cell.angle_gamma   90.00
#
_symmetry.space_group_name_H-M   'P 1'
#
loop_
_entity.id
_entity.type
_entity.pdbx_description
1 polymer ?
#
loop_
_entity_poly.entity_id
_entity_poly.type
_entity_poly.pdbx_seq_one_letter_code
_entity_poly.pdbx_strand_id
1 'polypeptide(L)'
;MGGLTPLFLMRQIEQKPIKERAATFSGMALVAVAMLFAFGDCARVTSVSADSRQAYLGFDRNDYPGDAALPKLRKTFAFSSYWISPPPGEKTNAWKGKRDLLRSRGFGFLVLYSGRDSSALKNDADAKSKGALDAERTISAAKAEHFSAGTIIFLDIEEGGRLSDTYHTYLAAWWDALAHAGYRPGVYCSGIPVNEEPGVTITTADDIRNHASTRDVAFWVYNDDCPPSPGCTTPQDPPAPSKSGIAYAQVWQFVRSPRDMETALHCRGYAKDGNCYAAFDTAHRFHLDVNSATSADPSAGAK
;
A
#
# COMPACT_ATOMS: atom_id res chain seq x y z
N MET A 1 -25.48 -28.62 25.31
CA MET A 1 -24.53 -29.32 24.44
C MET A 1 -23.63 -28.26 23.87
N GLY A 2 -22.41 -28.19 24.37
CA GLY A 2 -21.49 -27.11 24.12
C GLY A 2 -20.65 -27.35 22.86
N GLY A 3 -20.52 -26.34 22.04
CA GLY A 3 -19.60 -26.31 20.89
C GLY A 3 -18.31 -25.60 21.29
N LEU A 4 -17.20 -26.29 21.22
CA LEU A 4 -15.84 -25.85 21.53
C LEU A 4 -15.30 -25.03 20.34
N THR A 5 -14.89 -23.80 20.62
CA THR A 5 -14.10 -22.94 19.74
C THR A 5 -12.62 -23.38 19.79
N PRO A 6 -11.88 -23.54 18.70
CA PRO A 6 -10.46 -23.83 18.77
C PRO A 6 -9.65 -22.58 19.08
N LEU A 7 -8.94 -22.62 20.22
CA LEU A 7 -7.86 -21.67 20.56
C LEU A 7 -6.66 -21.92 19.62
N PHE A 8 -6.28 -20.90 18.86
CA PHE A 8 -4.99 -20.89 18.17
C PHE A 8 -3.89 -20.53 19.18
N LEU A 9 -3.03 -21.50 19.48
CA LEU A 9 -1.84 -21.33 20.31
C LEU A 9 -0.74 -20.67 19.47
N MET A 10 -0.47 -19.39 19.70
CA MET A 10 0.75 -18.76 19.24
C MET A 10 1.95 -19.27 20.04
N ARG A 11 2.89 -19.91 19.35
CA ARG A 11 4.21 -20.26 19.90
C ARG A 11 5.08 -19.01 19.89
N GLN A 12 5.39 -18.50 21.06
CA GLN A 12 6.44 -17.50 21.26
C GLN A 12 7.81 -18.14 21.04
N ILE A 13 8.61 -17.57 20.16
CA ILE A 13 10.01 -17.91 19.98
C ILE A 13 10.83 -16.92 20.79
N GLU A 14 11.44 -17.44 21.84
CA GLU A 14 12.31 -16.74 22.77
C GLU A 14 13.64 -16.36 22.10
N GLN A 15 13.95 -15.08 21.95
CA GLN A 15 15.22 -14.61 21.40
C GLN A 15 16.26 -14.50 22.54
N LYS A 16 17.36 -15.24 22.40
CA LYS A 16 18.56 -15.10 23.25
C LYS A 16 19.44 -13.94 22.77
N PRO A 17 20.03 -13.15 23.68
CA PRO A 17 20.91 -12.03 23.30
C PRO A 17 22.27 -12.50 22.82
N ILE A 18 22.75 -11.93 21.71
CA ILE A 18 24.09 -12.14 21.15
C ILE A 18 25.07 -11.18 21.84
N LYS A 19 26.10 -11.75 22.45
CA LYS A 19 27.20 -11.01 23.08
C LYS A 19 28.12 -10.39 22.02
N GLU A 20 28.31 -9.09 22.12
CA GLU A 20 29.34 -8.37 21.38
C GLU A 20 30.76 -8.83 21.77
N ARG A 21 31.59 -9.10 20.78
CA ARG A 21 33.05 -9.20 20.93
C ARG A 21 33.72 -8.01 20.26
N ALA A 22 34.31 -7.16 21.05
CA ALA A 22 35.21 -6.10 20.64
C ALA A 22 36.52 -6.71 20.11
N ALA A 23 36.97 -6.30 18.94
CA ALA A 23 38.32 -6.56 18.44
C ALA A 23 39.03 -5.22 18.22
N THR A 24 39.99 -4.98 19.06
CA THR A 24 40.99 -3.92 18.94
C THR A 24 42.02 -4.29 17.86
N PHE A 25 42.28 -3.39 16.92
CA PHE A 25 43.48 -3.40 16.12
C PHE A 25 44.20 -2.05 16.16
N SER A 26 45.45 -2.13 16.66
CA SER A 26 46.44 -1.05 16.79
C SER A 26 47.43 -1.16 15.61
N GLY A 27 47.92 -0.03 15.11
CA GLY A 27 49.25 -0.03 14.45
C GLY A 27 49.33 0.71 13.11
N MET A 28 49.71 1.97 13.19
CA MET A 28 50.73 2.73 12.47
C MET A 28 51.18 2.28 11.05
N ALA A 29 51.13 3.19 10.09
CA ALA A 29 52.32 3.73 9.41
C ALA A 29 51.96 4.91 8.49
N LEU A 30 52.63 6.04 8.74
CA LEU A 30 52.73 7.22 7.85
C LEU A 30 53.63 6.86 6.64
N VAL A 31 53.15 7.16 5.42
CA VAL A 31 54.05 7.48 4.29
C VAL A 31 53.45 8.68 3.56
N ALA A 32 54.17 9.79 3.66
CA ALA A 32 53.94 11.00 2.87
C ALA A 32 54.62 10.81 1.50
N VAL A 33 53.86 10.97 0.43
CA VAL A 33 54.41 11.22 -0.91
C VAL A 33 53.62 12.41 -1.49
N ALA A 34 54.33 13.51 -1.63
CA ALA A 34 53.92 14.66 -2.38
C ALA A 34 54.09 14.37 -3.90
N MET A 35 53.07 14.62 -4.69
CA MET A 35 53.21 14.84 -6.13
C MET A 35 52.25 15.91 -6.61
N LEU A 36 52.82 16.75 -7.45
CA LEU A 36 52.39 18.01 -8.01
C LEU A 36 51.25 17.87 -9.06
N PHE A 37 50.35 18.84 -8.99
CA PHE A 37 49.60 19.52 -10.06
C PHE A 37 49.34 18.83 -11.39
N ALA A 38 48.05 18.56 -11.65
CA ALA A 38 47.45 18.77 -12.94
C ALA A 38 46.09 19.44 -12.74
N PHE A 39 45.94 20.64 -13.29
CA PHE A 39 44.64 21.32 -13.43
C PHE A 39 43.77 20.47 -14.34
N GLY A 40 42.80 19.79 -13.80
CA GLY A 40 41.74 19.13 -14.51
C GLY A 40 40.44 19.86 -14.20
N ASP A 41 39.76 20.32 -15.23
CA ASP A 41 38.44 20.93 -15.19
C ASP A 41 37.52 20.14 -14.25
N CYS A 42 37.12 20.78 -13.16
CA CYS A 42 36.10 20.29 -12.26
C CYS A 42 34.77 20.38 -12.99
N ALA A 43 34.45 19.35 -13.80
CA ALA A 43 33.10 19.18 -14.28
C ALA A 43 32.19 19.22 -13.07
N ARG A 44 31.44 20.30 -12.93
CA ARG A 44 30.34 20.40 -11.99
C ARG A 44 29.40 19.24 -12.27
N VAL A 45 29.53 18.19 -11.47
CA VAL A 45 28.47 17.22 -11.32
C VAL A 45 27.34 18.01 -10.70
N THR A 46 26.46 18.56 -11.52
CA THR A 46 25.15 19.00 -11.07
C THR A 46 24.53 17.76 -10.48
N SER A 47 24.54 17.67 -9.16
CA SER A 47 23.66 16.76 -8.45
C SER A 47 22.26 17.09 -8.94
N VAL A 48 21.71 16.22 -9.79
CA VAL A 48 20.29 16.22 -10.11
C VAL A 48 19.62 16.07 -8.75
N SER A 49 19.16 17.18 -8.22
CA SER A 49 18.31 17.22 -7.02
C SER A 49 17.20 16.22 -7.30
N ALA A 50 17.12 15.16 -6.51
CA ALA A 50 16.00 14.25 -6.56
C ALA A 50 14.76 15.12 -6.44
N ASP A 51 14.02 15.19 -7.53
CA ASP A 51 12.83 16.00 -7.71
C ASP A 51 11.92 15.74 -6.48
N SER A 52 11.81 16.71 -5.60
CA SER A 52 10.89 16.68 -4.47
C SER A 52 9.47 16.84 -5.03
N ARG A 53 9.01 15.82 -5.77
CA ARG A 53 7.63 15.80 -6.26
C ARG A 53 6.73 15.88 -5.05
N GLN A 54 5.91 16.90 -5.04
CA GLN A 54 4.91 17.10 -4.01
C GLN A 54 4.08 15.82 -3.88
N ALA A 55 4.11 15.18 -2.72
CA ALA A 55 3.21 14.08 -2.41
C ALA A 55 1.85 14.64 -1.96
N TYR A 56 0.82 13.82 -2.06
CA TYR A 56 -0.56 14.17 -1.72
C TYR A 56 -1.08 13.23 -0.65
N LEU A 57 -1.83 13.74 0.31
CA LEU A 57 -2.54 12.93 1.30
C LEU A 57 -3.86 12.43 0.76
N GLY A 58 -4.18 11.19 1.09
CA GLY A 58 -5.47 10.59 0.88
C GLY A 58 -5.87 9.70 2.05
N PHE A 59 -7.06 9.17 1.98
CA PHE A 59 -7.56 8.18 2.93
C PHE A 59 -8.23 7.02 2.21
N ASP A 60 -8.22 5.88 2.86
CA ASP A 60 -9.06 4.74 2.48
C ASP A 60 -9.80 4.17 3.69
N ARG A 61 -10.84 3.41 3.39
CA ARG A 61 -11.65 2.66 4.34
C ARG A 61 -12.67 1.77 3.60
N ASN A 62 -13.19 0.76 4.30
CA ASN A 62 -14.20 -0.12 3.74
C ASN A 62 -15.55 0.60 3.57
N ASP A 63 -16.02 1.27 4.63
CA ASP A 63 -17.30 1.95 4.59
C ASP A 63 -17.23 3.34 3.97
N TYR A 64 -18.23 3.70 3.20
CA TYR A 64 -18.40 5.06 2.71
C TYR A 64 -18.64 6.04 3.87
N PRO A 65 -17.87 7.15 3.98
CA PRO A 65 -17.94 8.05 5.14
C PRO A 65 -19.23 8.88 5.23
N GLY A 66 -20.07 8.83 4.21
CA GLY A 66 -21.28 9.62 4.10
C GLY A 66 -21.07 10.99 3.46
N ASP A 67 -22.06 11.44 2.71
CA ASP A 67 -22.02 12.68 1.91
C ASP A 67 -21.71 13.93 2.76
N ALA A 68 -22.17 13.96 3.99
CA ALA A 68 -21.98 15.10 4.92
C ALA A 68 -20.53 15.24 5.43
N ALA A 69 -19.74 14.15 5.42
CA ALA A 69 -18.34 14.18 5.84
C ALA A 69 -17.39 14.71 4.76
N LEU A 70 -17.77 14.57 3.47
CA LEU A 70 -16.91 14.86 2.33
C LEU A 70 -16.32 16.28 2.36
N PRO A 71 -17.07 17.37 2.60
CA PRO A 71 -16.51 18.72 2.63
C PRO A 71 -15.44 18.92 3.71
N LYS A 72 -15.54 18.19 4.83
CA LYS A 72 -14.56 18.24 5.92
C LYS A 72 -13.32 17.41 5.58
N LEU A 73 -13.49 16.20 5.05
CA LEU A 73 -12.40 15.33 4.60
C LEU A 73 -11.60 15.99 3.48
N ARG A 74 -12.24 16.65 2.52
CA ARG A 74 -11.58 17.33 1.39
C ARG A 74 -10.61 18.45 1.82
N LYS A 75 -10.78 19.03 3.01
CA LYS A 75 -9.85 20.05 3.53
C LYS A 75 -8.45 19.46 3.81
N THR A 76 -8.36 18.17 4.10
CA THR A 76 -7.12 17.48 4.44
C THR A 76 -6.66 16.56 3.31
N PHE A 77 -7.58 15.86 2.66
CA PHE A 77 -7.28 14.77 1.74
C PHE A 77 -7.57 15.12 0.29
N ALA A 78 -6.60 14.90 -0.58
CA ALA A 78 -6.71 15.13 -2.02
C ALA A 78 -7.49 14.02 -2.73
N PHE A 79 -7.41 12.79 -2.24
CA PHE A 79 -8.05 11.60 -2.82
C PHE A 79 -8.63 10.69 -1.75
N SER A 80 -9.52 9.79 -2.17
CA SER A 80 -10.09 8.74 -1.32
C SER A 80 -10.07 7.39 -2.01
N SER A 81 -10.17 6.29 -1.24
CA SER A 81 -10.56 5.00 -1.80
C SER A 81 -11.90 5.09 -2.51
N TYR A 82 -12.10 4.18 -3.45
CA TYR A 82 -13.38 3.92 -4.10
C TYR A 82 -13.52 2.44 -4.42
N TRP A 83 -14.29 1.73 -3.63
CA TRP A 83 -14.57 0.31 -3.87
C TRP A 83 -15.58 0.16 -5.02
N ILE A 84 -15.18 -0.55 -6.08
CA ILE A 84 -16.10 -0.91 -7.18
C ILE A 84 -16.74 -2.29 -6.98
N SER A 85 -16.26 -3.07 -6.01
CA SER A 85 -16.87 -4.28 -5.46
C SER A 85 -17.23 -4.07 -3.99
N PRO A 86 -18.01 -4.95 -3.35
CA PRO A 86 -18.08 -4.97 -1.89
C PRO A 86 -16.67 -5.11 -1.29
N PRO A 87 -16.31 -4.32 -0.27
CA PRO A 87 -15.05 -4.49 0.46
C PRO A 87 -14.93 -5.87 1.11
N PRO A 88 -13.72 -6.30 1.50
CA PRO A 88 -13.54 -7.57 2.20
C PRO A 88 -14.45 -7.70 3.42
N GLY A 89 -15.10 -8.86 3.55
CA GLY A 89 -16.05 -9.13 4.64
C GLY A 89 -17.44 -8.50 4.49
N GLU A 90 -17.63 -7.57 3.56
CA GLU A 90 -18.91 -6.90 3.35
C GLU A 90 -19.77 -7.59 2.29
N LYS A 91 -21.11 -7.55 2.48
CA LYS A 91 -22.08 -8.08 1.50
C LYS A 91 -22.58 -7.01 0.54
N THR A 92 -22.40 -5.76 0.86
CA THR A 92 -22.89 -4.61 0.10
C THR A 92 -21.78 -3.60 -0.12
N ASN A 93 -21.93 -2.78 -1.15
CA ASN A 93 -20.97 -1.73 -1.46
C ASN A 93 -21.61 -0.35 -1.23
N ALA A 94 -21.27 0.29 -0.13
CA ALA A 94 -21.76 1.63 0.23
C ALA A 94 -21.18 2.75 -0.66
N TRP A 95 -20.09 2.47 -1.40
CA TRP A 95 -19.47 3.41 -2.34
C TRP A 95 -20.17 3.47 -3.69
N LYS A 96 -21.00 2.47 -4.01
CA LYS A 96 -21.66 2.37 -5.30
C LYS A 96 -22.50 3.63 -5.61
N GLY A 97 -22.27 4.21 -6.80
CA GLY A 97 -22.95 5.42 -7.27
C GLY A 97 -22.45 6.72 -6.65
N LYS A 98 -21.31 6.71 -5.92
CA LYS A 98 -20.78 7.90 -5.24
C LYS A 98 -19.65 8.60 -6.03
N ARG A 99 -19.18 8.02 -7.14
CA ARG A 99 -18.06 8.56 -7.92
C ARG A 99 -18.27 10.01 -8.33
N ASP A 100 -19.40 10.32 -8.97
CA ASP A 100 -19.63 11.67 -9.49
C ASP A 100 -19.75 12.71 -8.37
N LEU A 101 -20.30 12.32 -7.22
CA LEU A 101 -20.33 13.19 -6.05
C LEU A 101 -18.92 13.47 -5.52
N LEU A 102 -18.10 12.44 -5.32
CA LEU A 102 -16.70 12.60 -4.88
C LEU A 102 -15.91 13.46 -5.86
N ARG A 103 -16.01 13.19 -7.15
CA ARG A 103 -15.39 13.98 -8.21
C ARG A 103 -15.85 15.46 -8.16
N SER A 104 -17.14 15.72 -8.01
CA SER A 104 -17.67 17.08 -7.90
C SER A 104 -17.19 17.82 -6.66
N ARG A 105 -16.77 17.08 -5.61
CA ARG A 105 -16.14 17.62 -4.41
C ARG A 105 -14.64 17.80 -4.55
N GLY A 106 -14.05 17.44 -5.70
CA GLY A 106 -12.63 17.61 -6.02
C GLY A 106 -11.73 16.50 -5.49
N PHE A 107 -12.28 15.33 -5.14
CA PHE A 107 -11.46 14.16 -4.80
C PHE A 107 -10.92 13.48 -6.07
N GLY A 108 -9.65 13.06 -6.01
CA GLY A 108 -9.12 11.98 -6.82
C GLY A 108 -9.45 10.62 -6.20
N PHE A 109 -9.01 9.56 -6.86
CA PHE A 109 -9.43 8.21 -6.53
C PHE A 109 -8.28 7.24 -6.34
N LEU A 110 -8.45 6.31 -5.39
CA LEU A 110 -7.83 4.99 -5.35
C LEU A 110 -8.93 3.97 -5.61
N VAL A 111 -8.99 3.44 -6.83
CA VAL A 111 -10.06 2.53 -7.23
C VAL A 111 -9.67 1.11 -6.86
N LEU A 112 -10.52 0.44 -6.08
CA LEU A 112 -10.27 -0.87 -5.48
C LEU A 112 -11.27 -1.92 -5.95
N TYR A 113 -10.77 -3.12 -6.14
CA TYR A 113 -11.54 -4.35 -6.30
C TYR A 113 -11.07 -5.38 -5.28
N SER A 114 -12.00 -5.99 -4.54
CA SER A 114 -11.69 -7.03 -3.56
C SER A 114 -11.13 -8.27 -4.26
N GLY A 115 -9.91 -8.65 -3.88
CA GLY A 115 -9.23 -9.84 -4.38
C GLY A 115 -9.80 -11.14 -3.81
N ARG A 116 -9.08 -12.23 -4.06
CA ARG A 116 -9.33 -13.53 -3.45
C ARG A 116 -8.15 -13.92 -2.58
N ASP A 117 -8.44 -14.62 -1.50
CA ASP A 117 -7.41 -15.33 -0.74
C ASP A 117 -6.87 -16.51 -1.53
N SER A 118 -5.61 -16.90 -1.30
CA SER A 118 -4.98 -18.07 -1.93
C SER A 118 -5.74 -19.36 -1.63
N SER A 119 -6.37 -19.46 -0.46
CA SER A 119 -7.22 -20.60 -0.08
C SER A 119 -8.43 -20.81 -0.99
N ALA A 120 -8.83 -19.78 -1.72
CA ALA A 120 -9.90 -19.87 -2.73
C ALA A 120 -9.44 -20.45 -4.06
N LEU A 121 -8.12 -20.63 -4.26
CA LEU A 121 -7.51 -21.09 -5.52
C LEU A 121 -7.05 -22.54 -5.38
N LYS A 122 -7.60 -23.44 -6.20
CA LYS A 122 -7.33 -24.88 -6.07
C LYS A 122 -6.07 -25.35 -6.81
N ASN A 123 -5.82 -24.77 -7.97
CA ASN A 123 -4.71 -25.05 -8.87
C ASN A 123 -4.63 -23.96 -9.96
N ASP A 124 -3.63 -24.01 -10.82
CA ASP A 124 -3.38 -22.97 -11.83
C ASP A 124 -4.52 -22.82 -12.84
N ALA A 125 -5.17 -23.91 -13.25
CA ALA A 125 -6.31 -23.83 -14.17
C ALA A 125 -7.50 -23.11 -13.53
N ASP A 126 -7.82 -23.42 -12.26
CA ASP A 126 -8.84 -22.75 -11.47
C ASP A 126 -8.48 -21.27 -11.21
N ALA A 127 -7.23 -21.00 -10.86
CA ALA A 127 -6.69 -19.68 -10.62
C ALA A 127 -6.81 -18.79 -11.87
N LYS A 128 -6.37 -19.28 -13.03
CA LYS A 128 -6.50 -18.58 -14.31
C LYS A 128 -7.96 -18.27 -14.65
N SER A 129 -8.85 -19.23 -14.47
CA SER A 129 -10.29 -19.04 -14.72
C SER A 129 -10.89 -17.98 -13.79
N LYS A 130 -10.55 -18.04 -12.50
CA LYS A 130 -11.02 -17.06 -11.50
C LYS A 130 -10.46 -15.67 -11.74
N GLY A 131 -9.18 -15.55 -12.11
CA GLY A 131 -8.57 -14.27 -12.46
C GLY A 131 -9.28 -13.60 -13.63
N ALA A 132 -9.56 -14.34 -14.70
CA ALA A 132 -10.30 -13.83 -15.84
C ALA A 132 -11.74 -13.41 -15.45
N LEU A 133 -12.45 -14.25 -14.68
CA LEU A 133 -13.81 -13.94 -14.22
C LEU A 133 -13.87 -12.70 -13.33
N ASP A 134 -12.93 -12.54 -12.41
CA ASP A 134 -12.88 -11.38 -11.52
C ASP A 134 -12.48 -10.12 -12.29
N ALA A 135 -11.63 -10.24 -13.33
CA ALA A 135 -11.35 -9.13 -14.25
C ALA A 135 -12.61 -8.70 -15.04
N GLU A 136 -13.41 -9.62 -15.54
CA GLU A 136 -14.69 -9.30 -16.21
C GLU A 136 -15.64 -8.53 -15.27
N ARG A 137 -15.75 -8.97 -14.02
CA ARG A 137 -16.55 -8.30 -12.99
C ARG A 137 -16.01 -6.90 -12.68
N THR A 138 -14.69 -6.79 -12.54
CA THR A 138 -13.98 -5.51 -12.32
C THR A 138 -14.27 -4.52 -13.44
N ILE A 139 -14.11 -4.95 -14.70
CA ILE A 139 -14.35 -4.13 -15.89
C ILE A 139 -15.83 -3.70 -15.96
N SER A 140 -16.76 -4.61 -15.69
CA SER A 140 -18.18 -4.30 -15.68
C SER A 140 -18.54 -3.27 -14.60
N ALA A 141 -18.01 -3.45 -13.39
CA ALA A 141 -18.22 -2.53 -12.29
C ALA A 141 -17.59 -1.14 -12.56
N ALA A 142 -16.37 -1.08 -13.08
CA ALA A 142 -15.71 0.16 -13.43
C ALA A 142 -16.49 0.95 -14.50
N LYS A 143 -17.01 0.27 -15.53
CA LYS A 143 -17.87 0.90 -16.55
C LYS A 143 -19.18 1.40 -15.96
N ALA A 144 -19.81 0.63 -15.07
CA ALA A 144 -21.06 1.02 -14.41
C ALA A 144 -20.88 2.25 -13.51
N GLU A 145 -19.71 2.44 -12.94
CA GLU A 145 -19.33 3.60 -12.13
C GLU A 145 -18.68 4.72 -12.98
N HIS A 146 -18.73 4.62 -14.31
CA HIS A 146 -18.20 5.60 -15.27
C HIS A 146 -16.70 5.87 -15.18
N PHE A 147 -15.89 4.93 -14.69
CA PHE A 147 -14.44 5.03 -14.78
C PHE A 147 -13.98 4.80 -16.22
N SER A 148 -13.23 5.76 -16.75
CA SER A 148 -12.75 5.74 -18.15
C SER A 148 -11.58 4.77 -18.35
N ALA A 149 -11.30 4.44 -19.59
CA ALA A 149 -10.05 3.76 -19.97
C ALA A 149 -8.82 4.54 -19.44
N GLY A 150 -7.77 3.80 -19.10
CA GLY A 150 -6.57 4.35 -18.45
C GLY A 150 -6.68 4.49 -16.93
N THR A 151 -7.87 4.29 -16.33
CA THR A 151 -7.99 4.23 -14.87
C THR A 151 -7.20 3.05 -14.32
N ILE A 152 -6.38 3.29 -13.28
CA ILE A 152 -5.72 2.23 -12.52
C ILE A 152 -6.72 1.63 -11.55
N ILE A 153 -6.87 0.31 -11.59
CA ILE A 153 -7.70 -0.43 -10.63
C ILE A 153 -6.79 -1.32 -9.81
N PHE A 154 -6.78 -1.11 -8.50
CA PHE A 154 -5.98 -1.87 -7.56
C PHE A 154 -6.73 -3.12 -7.11
N LEU A 155 -6.10 -4.30 -7.28
CA LEU A 155 -6.56 -5.53 -6.64
C LEU A 155 -6.09 -5.51 -5.20
N ASP A 156 -7.00 -5.73 -4.27
CA ASP A 156 -6.74 -5.81 -2.85
C ASP A 156 -6.15 -7.17 -2.49
N ILE A 157 -4.90 -7.19 -1.96
CA ILE A 157 -4.15 -8.39 -1.59
C ILE A 157 -3.71 -8.24 -0.14
N GLU A 158 -4.38 -8.96 0.76
CA GLU A 158 -4.14 -8.90 2.20
C GLU A 158 -3.02 -9.87 2.65
N GLU A 159 -2.63 -10.84 1.83
CA GLU A 159 -1.61 -11.82 2.16
C GLU A 159 -0.22 -11.16 2.17
N GLY A 160 0.59 -11.51 3.20
CA GLY A 160 1.96 -11.03 3.35
C GLY A 160 3.01 -12.05 2.91
N GLY A 161 4.22 -11.58 2.59
CA GLY A 161 5.33 -12.42 2.18
C GLY A 161 5.23 -12.89 0.72
N ARG A 162 5.81 -14.06 0.44
CA ARG A 162 5.79 -14.68 -0.89
C ARG A 162 4.43 -15.29 -1.18
N LEU A 163 3.88 -14.97 -2.33
CA LEU A 163 2.65 -15.58 -2.84
C LEU A 163 2.96 -16.92 -3.52
N SER A 164 1.97 -17.79 -3.60
CA SER A 164 2.12 -19.07 -4.32
C SER A 164 2.12 -18.87 -5.84
N ASP A 165 2.74 -19.81 -6.58
CA ASP A 165 2.71 -19.80 -8.06
C ASP A 165 1.28 -19.80 -8.61
N THR A 166 0.38 -20.51 -7.93
CA THR A 166 -1.04 -20.51 -8.27
C THR A 166 -1.66 -19.12 -8.10
N TYR A 167 -1.27 -18.36 -7.06
CA TYR A 167 -1.73 -16.99 -6.89
C TYR A 167 -1.17 -16.06 -7.98
N HIS A 168 0.08 -16.22 -8.37
CA HIS A 168 0.68 -15.50 -9.50
C HIS A 168 -0.04 -15.79 -10.81
N THR A 169 -0.50 -17.03 -11.01
CA THR A 169 -1.34 -17.39 -12.18
C THR A 169 -2.68 -16.64 -12.17
N TYR A 170 -3.30 -16.48 -11.00
CA TYR A 170 -4.53 -15.67 -10.83
C TYR A 170 -4.26 -14.20 -11.16
N LEU A 171 -3.19 -13.61 -10.60
CA LEU A 171 -2.81 -12.22 -10.85
C LEU A 171 -2.55 -11.96 -12.34
N ALA A 172 -1.77 -12.83 -12.99
CA ALA A 172 -1.44 -12.69 -14.40
C ALA A 172 -2.72 -12.67 -15.28
N ALA A 173 -3.66 -13.55 -15.01
CA ALA A 173 -4.91 -13.61 -15.75
C ALA A 173 -5.77 -12.36 -15.54
N TRP A 174 -5.82 -11.83 -14.31
CA TRP A 174 -6.54 -10.61 -13.97
C TRP A 174 -5.92 -9.39 -14.65
N TRP A 175 -4.58 -9.23 -14.56
CA TRP A 175 -3.85 -8.11 -15.18
C TRP A 175 -4.02 -8.07 -16.69
N ASP A 176 -3.83 -9.21 -17.35
CA ASP A 176 -3.91 -9.30 -18.82
C ASP A 176 -5.31 -8.94 -19.32
N ALA A 177 -6.35 -9.40 -18.63
CA ALA A 177 -7.74 -9.09 -19.01
C ALA A 177 -8.08 -7.60 -18.78
N LEU A 178 -7.63 -6.99 -17.67
CA LEU A 178 -7.81 -5.57 -17.42
C LEU A 178 -7.10 -4.70 -18.48
N ALA A 179 -5.83 -5.01 -18.75
CA ALA A 179 -5.04 -4.28 -19.74
C ALA A 179 -5.66 -4.38 -21.14
N HIS A 180 -6.16 -5.57 -21.52
CA HIS A 180 -6.87 -5.76 -22.79
C HIS A 180 -8.14 -4.91 -22.89
N ALA A 181 -8.83 -4.67 -21.79
CA ALA A 181 -10.02 -3.81 -21.73
C ALA A 181 -9.69 -2.31 -21.66
N GLY A 182 -8.40 -1.94 -21.67
CA GLY A 182 -7.93 -0.55 -21.64
C GLY A 182 -7.79 0.06 -20.26
N TYR A 183 -7.95 -0.72 -19.17
CA TYR A 183 -7.65 -0.30 -17.81
C TYR A 183 -6.21 -0.61 -17.46
N ARG A 184 -5.67 0.07 -16.44
CA ARG A 184 -4.32 -0.20 -15.95
C ARG A 184 -4.41 -1.05 -14.67
N PRO A 185 -3.74 -2.22 -14.63
CA PRO A 185 -3.73 -3.03 -13.42
C PRO A 185 -2.87 -2.38 -12.32
N GLY A 186 -3.34 -2.50 -11.09
CA GLY A 186 -2.59 -2.16 -9.89
C GLY A 186 -2.77 -3.25 -8.83
N VAL A 187 -1.96 -3.19 -7.78
CA VAL A 187 -2.09 -4.03 -6.59
C VAL A 187 -1.98 -3.19 -5.33
N TYR A 188 -2.86 -3.44 -4.36
CA TYR A 188 -2.64 -3.07 -2.96
C TYR A 188 -2.04 -4.29 -2.27
N CYS A 189 -0.89 -4.16 -1.62
CA CYS A 189 -0.18 -5.28 -1.03
C CYS A 189 0.82 -4.86 0.05
N SER A 190 1.34 -5.84 0.80
CA SER A 190 2.31 -5.60 1.87
C SER A 190 3.68 -5.13 1.33
N GLY A 191 4.16 -4.02 1.89
CA GLY A 191 5.55 -3.57 1.80
C GLY A 191 6.38 -3.93 3.03
N ILE A 192 5.81 -4.68 3.98
CA ILE A 192 6.48 -5.10 5.20
C ILE A 192 7.38 -6.31 4.90
N PRO A 193 8.69 -6.27 5.25
CA PRO A 193 9.60 -7.39 5.04
C PRO A 193 9.22 -8.61 5.89
N VAL A 194 9.20 -9.78 5.28
CA VAL A 194 8.99 -11.07 5.93
C VAL A 194 10.26 -11.92 5.79
N ASN A 195 10.71 -12.54 6.88
CA ASN A 195 11.84 -13.46 6.87
C ASN A 195 11.39 -14.82 6.34
N GLU A 196 11.98 -15.29 5.24
CA GLU A 196 11.76 -16.62 4.68
C GLU A 196 12.79 -17.62 5.19
N GLU A 197 14.08 -17.21 5.23
CA GLU A 197 15.20 -17.98 5.71
C GLU A 197 16.17 -17.06 6.46
N PRO A 198 17.15 -17.59 7.22
CA PRO A 198 18.16 -16.77 7.87
C PRO A 198 18.88 -15.84 6.90
N GLY A 199 18.66 -14.54 7.02
CA GLY A 199 19.27 -13.51 6.17
C GLY A 199 18.56 -13.25 4.83
N VAL A 200 17.44 -13.91 4.56
CA VAL A 200 16.62 -13.69 3.36
C VAL A 200 15.28 -13.10 3.76
N THR A 201 14.99 -11.90 3.28
CA THR A 201 13.71 -11.25 3.45
C THR A 201 13.05 -10.97 2.11
N ILE A 202 11.73 -11.00 2.07
CA ILE A 202 10.95 -10.60 0.90
C ILE A 202 9.78 -9.72 1.35
N THR A 203 9.37 -8.77 0.51
CA THR A 203 8.09 -8.10 0.61
C THR A 203 7.13 -8.70 -0.41
N THR A 204 5.82 -8.67 -0.14
CA THR A 204 4.83 -9.09 -1.14
C THR A 204 4.91 -8.21 -2.40
N ALA A 205 5.21 -6.92 -2.22
CA ALA A 205 5.42 -6.01 -3.34
C ALA A 205 6.57 -6.46 -4.26
N ASP A 206 7.73 -6.87 -3.69
CA ASP A 206 8.87 -7.34 -4.49
C ASP A 206 8.58 -8.69 -5.15
N ASP A 207 7.90 -9.60 -4.44
CA ASP A 207 7.49 -10.88 -5.00
C ASP A 207 6.56 -10.68 -6.20
N ILE A 208 5.52 -9.86 -6.08
CA ILE A 208 4.61 -9.53 -7.17
C ILE A 208 5.35 -8.86 -8.33
N ARG A 209 6.23 -7.91 -8.06
CA ARG A 209 7.00 -7.21 -9.09
C ARG A 209 7.88 -8.17 -9.88
N ASN A 210 8.52 -9.11 -9.22
CA ASN A 210 9.38 -10.12 -9.86
C ASN A 210 8.57 -11.02 -10.81
N HIS A 211 7.29 -11.29 -10.50
CA HIS A 211 6.40 -12.11 -11.31
C HIS A 211 5.58 -11.30 -12.34
N ALA A 212 5.55 -9.97 -12.23
CA ALA A 212 4.83 -9.12 -13.18
C ALA A 212 5.44 -9.16 -14.60
N SER A 213 6.74 -9.54 -14.71
CA SER A 213 7.45 -9.62 -16.00
C SER A 213 7.44 -8.24 -16.71
N THR A 214 6.91 -8.16 -17.93
CA THR A 214 6.83 -6.93 -18.74
C THR A 214 5.54 -6.13 -18.52
N ARG A 215 4.67 -6.55 -17.60
CA ARG A 215 3.39 -5.87 -17.33
C ARG A 215 3.62 -4.57 -16.56
N ASP A 216 2.93 -3.51 -16.97
CA ASP A 216 2.91 -2.22 -16.25
C ASP A 216 1.89 -2.31 -15.10
N VAL A 217 2.35 -2.76 -13.93
CA VAL A 217 1.54 -2.89 -12.71
C VAL A 217 1.85 -1.73 -11.77
N ALA A 218 0.81 -1.04 -11.31
CA ALA A 218 0.93 0.02 -10.32
C ALA A 218 0.95 -0.57 -8.90
N PHE A 219 1.73 0.04 -8.00
CA PHE A 219 1.88 -0.45 -6.63
C PHE A 219 1.37 0.57 -5.61
N TRP A 220 0.37 0.16 -4.84
CA TRP A 220 -0.05 0.77 -3.61
C TRP A 220 0.34 -0.18 -2.47
N VAL A 221 1.29 0.26 -1.63
CA VAL A 221 1.82 -0.59 -0.57
C VAL A 221 1.38 -0.11 0.80
N TYR A 222 1.06 -1.04 1.69
CA TYR A 222 0.99 -0.73 3.10
C TYR A 222 2.31 -1.08 3.79
N ASN A 223 2.80 -0.16 4.60
CA ASN A 223 3.88 -0.36 5.55
C ASN A 223 3.71 0.67 6.65
N ASP A 224 3.06 0.28 7.72
CA ASP A 224 2.74 1.09 8.88
C ASP A 224 3.67 0.83 10.07
N ASP A 225 4.73 0.03 9.89
CA ASP A 225 5.76 -0.20 10.89
C ASP A 225 6.62 1.05 11.13
N CYS A 226 6.74 1.90 10.11
CA CYS A 226 7.49 3.15 10.15
C CYS A 226 6.64 4.34 9.71
N PRO A 227 5.58 4.74 10.44
CA PRO A 227 4.78 5.90 10.08
C PRO A 227 5.62 7.17 10.12
N PRO A 228 5.46 8.11 9.16
CA PRO A 228 6.26 9.33 9.04
C PRO A 228 6.03 10.33 10.17
N SER A 229 4.94 10.17 10.92
CA SER A 229 4.58 10.98 12.08
C SER A 229 3.94 10.10 13.15
N PRO A 230 3.89 10.55 14.40
CA PRO A 230 3.27 9.78 15.48
C PRO A 230 1.80 9.48 15.15
N GLY A 231 1.49 8.19 14.96
CA GLY A 231 0.13 7.71 14.79
C GLY A 231 -0.66 8.40 13.67
N CYS A 232 -1.86 8.84 13.99
CA CYS A 232 -2.84 9.40 13.06
C CYS A 232 -2.59 10.86 12.67
N THR A 233 -1.45 11.46 13.04
CA THR A 233 -1.15 12.85 12.69
C THR A 233 -0.88 12.96 11.19
N THR A 234 -1.70 13.75 10.50
CA THR A 234 -1.48 14.05 9.09
C THR A 234 -0.34 15.05 8.95
N PRO A 235 0.77 14.72 8.25
CA PRO A 235 1.88 15.63 8.05
C PRO A 235 1.47 16.77 7.11
N GLN A 236 2.04 17.98 7.34
CA GLN A 236 1.85 19.12 6.42
C GLN A 236 2.49 18.82 5.05
N ASP A 237 3.68 18.19 5.09
CA ASP A 237 4.40 17.73 3.91
C ASP A 237 4.30 16.20 3.85
N PRO A 238 3.38 15.64 3.06
CA PRO A 238 3.25 14.20 2.94
C PRO A 238 4.54 13.54 2.46
N PRO A 239 4.94 12.41 3.06
CA PRO A 239 6.15 11.71 2.64
C PRO A 239 6.00 11.14 1.23
N ALA A 240 7.09 11.10 0.47
CA ALA A 240 7.08 10.41 -0.81
C ALA A 240 6.77 8.91 -0.59
N PRO A 241 5.92 8.27 -1.44
CA PRO A 241 5.58 6.85 -1.31
C PRO A 241 6.79 5.91 -1.31
N SER A 242 7.89 6.28 -1.99
CA SER A 242 9.16 5.52 -1.98
C SER A 242 9.80 5.39 -0.60
N LYS A 243 9.41 6.21 0.38
CA LYS A 243 9.86 6.10 1.78
C LYS A 243 9.17 4.96 2.55
N SER A 244 8.19 4.29 1.95
CA SER A 244 7.61 3.03 2.46
C SER A 244 8.63 1.89 2.59
N GLY A 245 9.83 2.03 2.01
CA GLY A 245 10.80 0.95 1.79
C GLY A 245 10.71 0.35 0.38
N ILE A 246 9.62 0.63 -0.35
CA ILE A 246 9.40 0.16 -1.72
C ILE A 246 9.61 1.33 -2.69
N ALA A 247 10.77 1.39 -3.32
CA ALA A 247 11.21 2.54 -4.12
C ALA A 247 10.29 2.86 -5.31
N TYR A 248 9.56 1.87 -5.81
CA TYR A 248 8.63 1.98 -6.94
C TYR A 248 7.17 2.14 -6.54
N ALA A 249 6.86 2.25 -5.25
CA ALA A 249 5.50 2.50 -4.79
C ALA A 249 4.99 3.86 -5.32
N GLN A 250 3.78 3.86 -5.87
CA GLN A 250 3.07 5.06 -6.30
C GLN A 250 2.18 5.61 -5.20
N VAL A 251 1.73 4.72 -4.31
CA VAL A 251 0.93 5.04 -3.13
C VAL A 251 1.48 4.27 -1.94
N TRP A 252 1.52 4.93 -0.78
CA TRP A 252 1.92 4.34 0.49
C TRP A 252 0.82 4.55 1.53
N GLN A 253 0.23 3.46 2.03
CA GLN A 253 -0.60 3.48 3.22
C GLN A 253 0.31 3.37 4.44
N PHE A 254 0.49 4.47 5.15
CA PHE A 254 1.40 4.55 6.29
C PHE A 254 0.68 4.52 7.65
N VAL A 255 -0.66 4.54 7.64
CA VAL A 255 -1.50 4.36 8.83
C VAL A 255 -2.62 3.41 8.47
N ARG A 256 -2.77 2.32 9.24
CA ARG A 256 -3.90 1.38 9.17
C ARG A 256 -4.74 1.44 10.44
N SER A 257 -6.03 1.23 10.30
CA SER A 257 -7.01 1.18 11.39
C SER A 257 -7.84 -0.12 11.30
N PRO A 258 -8.08 -0.85 12.37
CA PRO A 258 -7.47 -0.67 13.69
C PRO A 258 -6.04 -1.20 13.72
N ARG A 259 -5.20 -0.58 14.56
CA ARG A 259 -3.90 -1.10 14.88
C ARG A 259 -3.97 -1.94 16.16
N ASP A 260 -3.16 -3.01 16.26
CA ASP A 260 -3.08 -3.78 17.49
C ASP A 260 -2.57 -2.91 18.67
N MET A 261 -2.96 -3.28 19.90
CA MET A 261 -2.69 -2.48 21.09
C MET A 261 -1.20 -2.32 21.37
N GLU A 262 -0.38 -3.35 21.11
CA GLU A 262 1.06 -3.30 21.34
C GLU A 262 1.73 -2.30 20.42
N THR A 263 1.43 -2.36 19.14
CA THR A 263 1.94 -1.44 18.12
C THR A 263 1.40 -0.02 18.33
N ALA A 264 0.14 0.14 18.74
CA ALA A 264 -0.47 1.43 19.03
C ALA A 264 0.21 2.17 20.20
N LEU A 265 0.78 1.44 21.17
CA LEU A 265 1.54 2.04 22.30
C LEU A 265 2.81 2.77 21.82
N HIS A 266 3.42 2.34 20.72
CA HIS A 266 4.61 2.96 20.13
C HIS A 266 4.27 4.08 19.15
N CYS A 267 3.03 4.16 18.66
CA CYS A 267 2.57 5.18 17.72
C CYS A 267 1.50 6.06 18.39
N ARG A 268 1.89 7.28 18.78
CA ARG A 268 0.94 8.24 19.37
C ARG A 268 -0.13 8.63 18.36
N GLY A 269 -1.34 8.92 18.85
CA GLY A 269 -2.44 9.47 18.06
C GLY A 269 -3.54 8.47 17.72
N TYR A 270 -3.33 7.17 17.97
CA TYR A 270 -4.41 6.17 17.91
C TYR A 270 -5.34 6.29 19.11
N ALA A 271 -6.62 6.08 18.90
CA ALA A 271 -7.59 5.93 19.97
C ALA A 271 -7.40 4.60 20.70
N LYS A 272 -8.10 4.40 21.84
CA LYS A 272 -8.00 3.17 22.65
C LYS A 272 -8.39 1.90 21.89
N ASP A 273 -9.20 2.02 20.87
CA ASP A 273 -9.65 0.92 20.00
C ASP A 273 -8.66 0.63 18.83
N GLY A 274 -7.49 1.28 18.81
CA GLY A 274 -6.51 1.13 17.76
C GLY A 274 -6.82 1.89 16.48
N ASN A 275 -7.90 2.67 16.41
CA ASN A 275 -8.31 3.38 15.21
C ASN A 275 -7.74 4.80 15.11
N CYS A 276 -7.60 5.26 13.88
CA CYS A 276 -7.37 6.66 13.54
C CYS A 276 -8.68 7.34 13.17
N TYR A 277 -8.90 8.51 13.75
CA TYR A 277 -10.05 9.35 13.45
C TYR A 277 -9.61 10.73 12.98
N ALA A 278 -10.32 11.26 11.97
CA ALA A 278 -10.07 12.64 11.55
C ALA A 278 -10.32 13.61 12.71
N ALA A 279 -9.54 14.69 12.80
CA ALA A 279 -9.62 15.65 13.91
C ALA A 279 -11.02 16.26 14.11
N PHE A 280 -11.85 16.34 13.07
CA PHE A 280 -13.24 16.82 13.16
C PHE A 280 -14.23 15.74 13.58
N ASP A 281 -13.83 14.46 13.61
CA ASP A 281 -14.70 13.33 13.98
C ASP A 281 -14.62 13.04 15.49
N THR A 282 -14.99 14.05 16.28
CA THR A 282 -14.98 13.95 17.75
C THR A 282 -15.93 12.90 18.31
N ALA A 283 -16.87 12.43 17.50
CA ALA A 283 -17.82 11.39 17.86
C ALA A 283 -17.33 9.98 17.50
N HIS A 284 -16.14 9.84 16.92
CA HIS A 284 -15.52 8.56 16.53
C HIS A 284 -16.48 7.65 15.73
N ARG A 285 -17.15 8.24 14.73
CA ARG A 285 -18.16 7.54 13.93
C ARG A 285 -17.58 6.74 12.79
N PHE A 286 -16.37 7.07 12.35
CA PHE A 286 -15.63 6.34 11.32
C PHE A 286 -14.13 6.53 11.47
N HIS A 287 -13.41 5.43 11.35
CA HIS A 287 -11.95 5.43 11.31
C HIS A 287 -11.44 5.66 9.88
N LEU A 288 -10.17 5.99 9.75
CA LEU A 288 -9.49 6.23 8.48
C LEU A 288 -8.15 5.50 8.45
N ASP A 289 -7.80 4.97 7.29
CA ASP A 289 -6.43 4.64 6.92
C ASP A 289 -5.86 5.81 6.13
N VAL A 290 -4.58 6.15 6.35
CA VAL A 290 -3.99 7.36 5.76
C VAL A 290 -2.92 6.99 4.76
N ASN A 291 -2.98 7.63 3.60
CA ASN A 291 -2.13 7.37 2.46
C ASN A 291 -1.38 8.61 1.99
N SER A 292 -0.22 8.39 1.40
CA SER A 292 0.45 9.36 0.54
C SER A 292 0.56 8.83 -0.90
N ALA A 293 0.50 9.72 -1.87
CA ALA A 293 0.62 9.36 -3.29
C ALA A 293 1.41 10.39 -4.09
N THR A 294 1.96 9.96 -5.22
CA THR A 294 2.68 10.84 -6.16
C THR A 294 1.72 11.71 -7.00
N SER A 295 0.41 11.49 -6.90
CA SER A 295 -0.64 12.20 -7.63
C SER A 295 -1.81 12.51 -6.71
N ALA A 296 -2.49 13.63 -6.97
CA ALA A 296 -3.77 13.96 -6.33
C ALA A 296 -4.93 13.08 -6.81
N ASP A 297 -4.75 12.34 -7.91
CA ASP A 297 -5.70 11.35 -8.45
C ASP A 297 -4.91 10.09 -8.84
N PRO A 298 -4.53 9.25 -7.86
CA PRO A 298 -3.60 8.14 -8.09
C PRO A 298 -4.08 7.10 -9.09
N SER A 299 -5.39 6.86 -9.15
CA SER A 299 -5.99 5.96 -10.15
C SER A 299 -6.27 6.64 -11.48
N ALA A 300 -6.07 7.96 -11.64
CA ALA A 300 -6.53 8.73 -12.79
C ALA A 300 -8.05 8.57 -13.04
N GLY A 301 -8.83 8.36 -11.97
CA GLY A 301 -10.26 8.05 -12.02
C GLY A 301 -11.18 9.27 -12.07
N ALA A 302 -10.63 10.47 -11.86
CA ALA A 302 -11.39 11.73 -11.88
C ALA A 302 -11.59 12.30 -13.31
N LYS A 303 -10.99 11.68 -14.32
CA LYS A 303 -11.09 12.09 -15.73
C LYS A 303 -12.47 11.85 -16.31
#